data_ba34bad2c8ab56be71a2fe992287172e
#
_entry.id   ba34bad2c8ab56be71a2fe992287172e
#
_cell.length_a   1.000
_cell.length_b   1.000
_cell.length_c   1.000
_cell.angle_alpha   90.00
_cell.angle_beta   90.00
_cell.angle_gamma   90.00
#
_symmetry.space_group_name_H-M   'P 1'
#
loop_
_entity.id
_entity.type
_entity.pdbx_description
1 polymer ?
#
loop_
_entity_poly.entity_id
_entity_poly.type
_entity_poly.pdbx_seq_one_letter_code
_entity_poly.pdbx_strand_id
1 'polypeptide(L)'
;NLVDRMLGSNKLPSLAMTNIHEVLERVASLIEAEAQGSITLVRDYDPSIPDLLIDREQLIQAVLNIVRNALQALSAQSDLRLGRISLRTRTLRQFTIGHTRHRLVVKMEIIDNGPGIPPELQETIFYPMVSGRPDGTGLGLAITQNIISQHQGLIECESHPGHTVFSIFLPLDQGATPS
;
A
#
# COMPACT_ATOMS: atom_id res chain seq x y z
N ASN A 1 -14.75 -20.01 -3.44
CA ASN A 1 -15.29 -20.13 -2.09
C ASN A 1 -14.95 -18.87 -1.29
N LEU A 2 -15.38 -18.83 -0.05
CA LEU A 2 -15.17 -17.66 0.81
C LEU A 2 -13.68 -17.37 1.03
N VAL A 3 -12.86 -18.40 1.22
CA VAL A 3 -11.42 -18.24 1.43
C VAL A 3 -10.77 -17.64 0.20
N ASP A 4 -11.10 -18.13 -0.99
CA ASP A 4 -10.58 -17.58 -2.24
C ASP A 4 -10.97 -16.12 -2.41
N ARG A 5 -12.19 -15.77 -2.06
CA ARG A 5 -12.67 -14.38 -2.15
C ARG A 5 -11.96 -13.48 -1.14
N MET A 6 -11.70 -13.96 0.07
CA MET A 6 -11.01 -13.19 1.10
C MET A 6 -9.54 -13.01 0.79
N LEU A 7 -8.89 -14.03 0.25
CA LEU A 7 -7.48 -13.96 -0.10
C LEU A 7 -7.25 -13.27 -1.44
N GLY A 8 -8.22 -13.31 -2.35
CA GLY A 8 -8.13 -12.63 -3.64
C GLY A 8 -6.94 -13.03 -4.48
N SER A 9 -6.29 -14.15 -4.14
CA SER A 9 -4.90 -14.39 -4.53
C SER A 9 -4.73 -15.33 -5.70
N ASN A 10 -5.79 -16.01 -6.13
CA ASN A 10 -5.65 -17.02 -7.19
C ASN A 10 -5.84 -16.46 -8.59
N LYS A 11 -6.17 -15.18 -8.68
CA LYS A 11 -6.40 -14.52 -9.95
C LYS A 11 -5.12 -13.85 -10.42
N LEU A 12 -4.66 -14.22 -11.62
CA LEU A 12 -3.52 -13.57 -12.22
C LEU A 12 -3.86 -12.12 -12.57
N PRO A 13 -2.89 -11.19 -12.45
CA PRO A 13 -3.13 -9.80 -12.79
C PRO A 13 -3.52 -9.63 -14.26
N SER A 14 -4.51 -8.81 -14.52
CA SER A 14 -4.87 -8.35 -15.86
C SER A 14 -4.15 -7.04 -16.10
N LEU A 15 -2.96 -7.11 -16.71
CA LEU A 15 -2.04 -5.99 -16.80
C LEU A 15 -2.39 -5.05 -17.95
N ALA A 16 -2.33 -3.76 -17.68
CA ALA A 16 -2.48 -2.70 -18.68
C ALA A 16 -1.62 -1.51 -18.28
N MET A 17 -1.19 -0.74 -19.26
CA MET A 17 -0.44 0.50 -19.01
C MET A 17 -1.34 1.48 -18.28
N THR A 18 -0.95 1.88 -17.08
CA THR A 18 -1.78 2.64 -16.16
C THR A 18 -0.96 3.71 -15.46
N ASN A 19 -1.55 4.88 -15.31
CA ASN A 19 -0.97 5.94 -14.50
C ASN A 19 -1.21 5.61 -13.02
N ILE A 20 -0.13 5.47 -12.26
CA ILE A 20 -0.23 5.10 -10.83
C ILE A 20 -1.05 6.11 -10.04
N HIS A 21 -1.05 7.36 -10.44
CA HIS A 21 -1.80 8.39 -9.73
C HIS A 21 -3.32 8.24 -9.90
N GLU A 22 -3.78 7.58 -10.96
CA GLU A 22 -5.20 7.23 -11.10
C GLU A 22 -5.61 6.23 -10.02
N VAL A 23 -4.73 5.26 -9.71
CA VAL A 23 -4.95 4.32 -8.61
C VAL A 23 -5.05 5.07 -7.30
N LEU A 24 -4.07 5.94 -7.03
CA LEU A 24 -4.03 6.68 -5.76
C LEU A 24 -5.21 7.64 -5.62
N GLU A 25 -5.63 8.30 -6.70
CA GLU A 25 -6.77 9.22 -6.65
C GLU A 25 -8.09 8.47 -6.44
N ARG A 26 -8.22 7.27 -6.97
CA ARG A 26 -9.39 6.44 -6.68
C ARG A 26 -9.45 6.08 -5.20
N VAL A 27 -8.32 5.68 -4.63
CA VAL A 27 -8.22 5.37 -3.20
C VAL A 27 -8.49 6.62 -2.37
N ALA A 28 -7.90 7.75 -2.74
CA ALA A 28 -8.11 9.01 -2.05
C ALA A 28 -9.60 9.40 -2.00
N SER A 29 -10.29 9.26 -3.11
CA SER A 29 -11.72 9.56 -3.20
C SER A 29 -12.54 8.69 -2.26
N LEU A 30 -12.24 7.38 -2.22
CA LEU A 30 -12.95 6.45 -1.36
C LEU A 30 -12.69 6.76 0.13
N ILE A 31 -11.44 7.06 0.47
CA ILE A 31 -11.07 7.34 1.87
C ILE A 31 -11.63 8.68 2.33
N GLU A 32 -11.63 9.69 1.49
CA GLU A 32 -12.24 10.98 1.83
C GLU A 32 -13.72 10.83 2.12
N ALA A 33 -14.41 9.99 1.35
CA ALA A 33 -15.83 9.69 1.60
C ALA A 33 -16.03 8.96 2.92
N GLU A 34 -15.18 7.98 3.24
CA GLU A 34 -15.27 7.23 4.50
C GLU A 34 -14.92 8.11 5.71
N ALA A 35 -13.91 8.95 5.59
CA ALA A 35 -13.41 9.77 6.69
C ALA A 35 -14.31 10.96 6.99
N GLN A 36 -15.05 11.46 6.01
CA GLN A 36 -15.99 12.57 6.17
C GLN A 36 -15.36 13.80 6.85
N GLY A 37 -14.13 14.14 6.43
CA GLY A 37 -13.43 15.28 6.96
C GLY A 37 -12.76 15.08 8.31
N SER A 38 -12.75 13.85 8.84
CA SER A 38 -12.17 13.57 10.15
C SER A 38 -10.65 13.54 10.16
N ILE A 39 -10.02 13.42 8.99
CA ILE A 39 -8.56 13.43 8.85
C ILE A 39 -8.14 14.35 7.73
N THR A 40 -6.84 14.68 7.71
CA THR A 40 -6.24 15.42 6.60
C THR A 40 -5.57 14.42 5.66
N LEU A 41 -5.89 14.48 4.38
CA LEU A 41 -5.26 13.67 3.35
C LEU A 41 -4.34 14.56 2.52
N VAL A 42 -3.05 14.20 2.47
CA VAL A 42 -2.02 14.96 1.77
C VAL A 42 -1.53 14.17 0.56
N ARG A 43 -1.42 14.84 -0.57
CA ARG A 43 -0.90 14.25 -1.80
C ARG A 43 0.45 14.88 -2.14
N ASP A 44 1.47 14.06 -2.28
CA ASP A 44 2.83 14.50 -2.61
C ASP A 44 3.33 13.62 -3.77
N TYR A 45 2.83 13.94 -4.96
CA TYR A 45 3.03 13.12 -6.16
C TYR A 45 4.14 13.67 -7.04
N ASP A 46 4.91 12.75 -7.62
CA ASP A 46 5.86 13.06 -8.68
C ASP A 46 5.15 12.91 -10.03
N PRO A 47 4.81 14.00 -10.71
CA PRO A 47 4.06 13.93 -11.96
C PRO A 47 4.86 13.39 -13.14
N SER A 48 6.17 13.25 -12.99
CA SER A 48 7.03 12.75 -14.06
C SER A 48 7.00 11.23 -14.20
N ILE A 49 6.34 10.50 -13.29
CA ILE A 49 6.29 9.05 -13.32
C ILE A 49 5.50 8.59 -14.55
N PRO A 50 6.11 7.78 -15.44
CA PRO A 50 5.40 7.27 -16.61
C PRO A 50 4.38 6.20 -16.23
N ASP A 51 3.48 5.89 -17.16
CA ASP A 51 2.58 4.77 -16.99
C ASP A 51 3.38 3.48 -16.80
N LEU A 52 2.82 2.57 -16.02
CA LEU A 52 3.45 1.27 -15.79
C LEU A 52 2.42 0.17 -16.00
N LEU A 53 2.93 -1.04 -16.22
CA LEU A 53 2.12 -2.20 -16.52
C LEU A 53 1.62 -2.83 -15.22
N ILE A 54 0.36 -2.60 -14.89
CA ILE A 54 -0.25 -3.07 -13.64
C ILE A 54 -1.70 -3.47 -13.85
N ASP A 55 -2.24 -4.24 -12.92
CA ASP A 55 -3.67 -4.48 -12.81
C ASP A 55 -4.25 -3.38 -11.91
N ARG A 56 -4.96 -2.46 -12.54
CA ARG A 56 -5.49 -1.27 -11.86
C ARG A 56 -6.38 -1.62 -10.66
N GLU A 57 -7.30 -2.58 -10.84
CA GLU A 57 -8.24 -2.93 -9.78
C GLU A 57 -7.53 -3.61 -8.60
N GLN A 58 -6.55 -4.47 -8.88
CA GLN A 58 -5.77 -5.11 -7.82
C GLN A 58 -4.94 -4.08 -7.05
N LEU A 59 -4.33 -3.13 -7.74
CA LEU A 59 -3.55 -2.09 -7.08
C LEU A 59 -4.44 -1.18 -6.23
N ILE A 60 -5.63 -0.85 -6.71
CA ILE A 60 -6.60 -0.10 -5.90
C ILE A 60 -6.91 -0.87 -4.61
N GLN A 61 -7.18 -2.17 -4.72
CA GLN A 61 -7.45 -3.00 -3.55
C GLN A 61 -6.27 -3.01 -2.57
N ALA A 62 -5.05 -3.20 -3.09
CA ALA A 62 -3.86 -3.26 -2.25
C ALA A 62 -3.64 -1.96 -1.48
N VAL A 63 -3.68 -0.83 -2.17
CA VAL A 63 -3.46 0.47 -1.55
C VAL A 63 -4.60 0.82 -0.59
N LEU A 64 -5.84 0.53 -0.99
CA LEU A 64 -7.01 0.79 -0.14
C LEU A 64 -6.92 0.02 1.19
N ASN A 65 -6.48 -1.23 1.15
CA ASN A 65 -6.29 -2.03 2.38
C ASN A 65 -5.31 -1.34 3.34
N ILE A 66 -4.20 -0.81 2.82
CA ILE A 66 -3.21 -0.10 3.64
C ILE A 66 -3.81 1.18 4.21
N VAL A 67 -4.46 1.98 3.36
CA VAL A 67 -5.01 3.27 3.78
C VAL A 67 -6.14 3.08 4.80
N ARG A 68 -6.97 2.05 4.63
CA ARG A 68 -7.99 1.73 5.63
C ARG A 68 -7.40 1.32 6.97
N ASN A 69 -6.29 0.58 6.96
CA ASN A 69 -5.57 0.27 8.20
C ASN A 69 -5.09 1.54 8.89
N ALA A 70 -4.56 2.50 8.12
CA ALA A 70 -4.14 3.79 8.65
C ALA A 70 -5.32 4.56 9.26
N LEU A 71 -6.45 4.59 8.55
CA LEU A 71 -7.65 5.27 9.02
C LEU A 71 -8.16 4.65 10.32
N GLN A 72 -8.17 3.32 10.41
CA GLN A 72 -8.59 2.61 11.63
C GLN A 72 -7.65 2.92 12.79
N ALA A 73 -6.34 2.95 12.55
CA ALA A 73 -5.37 3.30 13.58
C ALA A 73 -5.57 4.73 14.09
N LEU A 74 -5.84 5.65 13.19
CA LEU A 74 -6.12 7.04 13.56
C LEU A 74 -7.44 7.16 14.32
N SER A 75 -8.45 6.37 13.98
CA SER A 75 -9.75 6.38 14.66
C SER A 75 -9.66 5.94 16.12
N ALA A 76 -8.62 5.19 16.47
CA ALA A 76 -8.38 4.76 17.84
C ALA A 76 -7.80 5.87 18.73
N GLN A 77 -7.39 6.98 18.15
CA GLN A 77 -6.85 8.11 18.90
C GLN A 77 -7.95 8.98 19.49
N SER A 78 -7.62 9.67 20.58
CA SER A 78 -8.58 10.53 21.28
C SER A 78 -8.93 11.79 20.50
N ASP A 79 -8.05 12.26 19.64
CA ASP A 79 -8.31 13.44 18.80
C ASP A 79 -8.05 13.11 17.33
N LEU A 80 -9.09 12.66 16.66
CA LEU A 80 -9.03 12.26 15.26
C LEU A 80 -8.70 13.44 14.33
N ARG A 81 -9.04 14.66 14.72
CA ARG A 81 -8.78 15.85 13.89
C ARG A 81 -7.30 16.10 13.64
N LEU A 82 -6.42 15.52 14.47
CA LEU A 82 -4.98 15.59 14.28
C LEU A 82 -4.47 14.51 13.33
N GLY A 83 -5.34 13.59 12.90
CA GLY A 83 -4.96 12.49 12.01
C GLY A 83 -4.62 12.97 10.63
N ARG A 84 -3.52 12.45 10.08
CA ARG A 84 -3.05 12.75 8.73
C ARG A 84 -2.60 11.50 8.03
N ILE A 85 -3.01 11.37 6.77
CA ILE A 85 -2.51 10.33 5.87
C ILE A 85 -1.91 11.04 4.67
N SER A 86 -0.66 10.71 4.34
CA SER A 86 0.04 11.25 3.18
C SER A 86 0.27 10.15 2.16
N LEU A 87 -0.02 10.45 0.90
CA LEU A 87 0.25 9.59 -0.24
C LEU A 87 1.38 10.22 -1.03
N ARG A 88 2.50 9.51 -1.14
CA ARG A 88 3.71 10.05 -1.76
C ARG A 88 4.22 9.12 -2.84
N THR A 89 4.62 9.68 -3.98
CA THR A 89 5.22 8.89 -5.06
C THR A 89 6.57 9.47 -5.45
N ARG A 90 7.53 8.58 -5.70
CA ARG A 90 8.88 8.92 -6.17
C ARG A 90 9.38 7.81 -7.08
N THR A 91 10.45 8.06 -7.80
CA THR A 91 11.16 7.03 -8.53
C THR A 91 12.52 6.78 -7.89
N LEU A 92 12.98 5.52 -7.97
CA LEU A 92 14.30 5.13 -7.52
C LEU A 92 15.02 4.43 -8.66
N ARG A 93 16.31 4.71 -8.80
CA ARG A 93 17.14 4.08 -9.82
C ARG A 93 17.94 2.94 -9.19
N GLN A 94 18.24 1.92 -10.00
CA GLN A 94 19.11 0.80 -9.62
C GLN A 94 18.68 0.17 -8.31
N PHE A 95 17.43 -0.24 -8.25
CA PHE A 95 16.82 -0.83 -7.05
C PHE A 95 16.60 -2.32 -7.25
N THR A 96 17.04 -3.13 -6.28
CA THR A 96 16.91 -4.60 -6.35
C THR A 96 15.66 -5.05 -5.60
N ILE A 97 14.81 -5.81 -6.29
CA ILE A 97 13.66 -6.48 -5.68
C ILE A 97 13.91 -7.98 -5.80
N GLY A 98 14.02 -8.66 -4.65
CA GLY A 98 14.40 -10.07 -4.63
C GLY A 98 15.78 -10.26 -5.25
N HIS A 99 15.85 -10.98 -6.37
CA HIS A 99 17.10 -11.24 -7.09
C HIS A 99 17.23 -10.44 -8.39
N THR A 100 16.27 -9.55 -8.67
CA THR A 100 16.23 -8.79 -9.90
C THR A 100 16.56 -7.33 -9.63
N ARG A 101 17.59 -6.83 -10.35
CA ARG A 101 17.96 -5.43 -10.27
C ARG A 101 17.21 -4.66 -11.36
N HIS A 102 16.43 -3.68 -10.94
CA HIS A 102 15.65 -2.84 -11.85
C HIS A 102 16.34 -1.50 -12.02
N ARG A 103 16.39 -1.02 -13.26
CA ARG A 103 16.96 0.28 -13.55
C ARG A 103 16.11 1.39 -12.94
N LEU A 104 14.79 1.20 -12.88
CA LEU A 104 13.87 2.22 -12.39
C LEU A 104 12.68 1.54 -11.72
N VAL A 105 12.34 2.00 -10.52
CA VAL A 105 11.13 1.57 -9.81
C VAL A 105 10.34 2.77 -9.34
N VAL A 106 9.02 2.59 -9.23
CA VAL A 106 8.15 3.54 -8.54
C VAL A 106 8.10 3.17 -7.08
N LYS A 107 8.27 4.15 -6.20
CA LYS A 107 8.05 4.00 -4.77
C LYS A 107 6.79 4.77 -4.39
N MET A 108 5.79 4.05 -3.87
CA MET A 108 4.61 4.66 -3.28
C MET A 108 4.70 4.54 -1.76
N GLU A 109 4.54 5.64 -1.07
CA GLU A 109 4.52 5.64 0.39
C GLU A 109 3.15 6.06 0.90
N ILE A 110 2.62 5.30 1.84
CA ILE A 110 1.41 5.64 2.59
C ILE A 110 1.87 5.91 4.02
N ILE A 111 1.76 7.16 4.45
CA ILE A 111 2.33 7.63 5.71
C ILE A 111 1.21 8.11 6.61
N ASP A 112 1.16 7.61 7.84
CA ASP A 112 0.20 8.11 8.82
C ASP A 112 0.90 8.53 10.11
N ASN A 113 0.25 9.43 10.84
CA ASN A 113 0.76 9.92 12.12
C ASN A 113 0.04 9.29 13.32
N GLY A 114 -0.40 8.04 13.16
CA GLY A 114 -1.11 7.30 14.18
C GLY A 114 -0.21 6.74 15.27
N PRO A 115 -0.75 5.86 16.13
CA PRO A 115 -0.02 5.36 17.28
C PRO A 115 1.13 4.42 16.93
N GLY A 116 1.20 3.96 15.70
CA GLY A 116 2.22 3.01 15.27
C GLY A 116 1.80 1.57 15.47
N ILE A 117 2.65 0.66 14.97
CA ILE A 117 2.46 -0.78 15.09
C ILE A 117 3.41 -1.28 16.16
N PRO A 118 2.94 -2.06 17.14
CA PRO A 118 3.84 -2.61 18.15
C PRO A 118 4.99 -3.38 17.53
N PRO A 119 6.23 -3.22 18.01
CA PRO A 119 7.39 -3.87 17.41
C PRO A 119 7.26 -5.38 17.25
N GLU A 120 6.59 -6.03 18.21
CA GLU A 120 6.38 -7.47 18.17
C GLU A 120 5.47 -7.92 17.03
N LEU A 121 4.70 -7.00 16.44
CA LEU A 121 3.81 -7.31 15.32
C LEU A 121 4.41 -6.91 13.97
N GLN A 122 5.41 -6.05 13.93
CA GLN A 122 5.90 -5.48 12.67
C GLN A 122 6.47 -6.54 11.73
N GLU A 123 7.08 -7.58 12.24
CA GLU A 123 7.65 -8.65 11.41
C GLU A 123 6.58 -9.56 10.81
N THR A 124 5.40 -9.61 11.41
CA THR A 124 4.36 -10.57 11.03
C THR A 124 3.08 -9.94 10.49
N ILE A 125 3.06 -8.61 10.30
CA ILE A 125 1.82 -7.92 9.90
C ILE A 125 1.28 -8.38 8.56
N PHE A 126 2.13 -8.95 7.69
CA PHE A 126 1.71 -9.43 6.38
C PHE A 126 1.25 -10.89 6.39
N TYR A 127 1.34 -11.56 7.54
CA TYR A 127 0.84 -12.94 7.64
C TYR A 127 -0.68 -12.91 7.83
N PRO A 128 -1.39 -13.89 7.26
CA PRO A 128 -2.85 -13.97 7.45
C PRO A 128 -3.21 -14.09 8.92
N MET A 129 -4.33 -13.49 9.30
CA MET A 129 -4.91 -13.56 10.64
C MET A 129 -4.11 -12.84 11.74
N VAL A 130 -3.10 -12.04 11.36
CA VAL A 130 -2.41 -11.18 12.32
C VAL A 130 -3.12 -9.82 12.34
N SER A 131 -3.58 -9.41 13.51
CA SER A 131 -4.20 -8.10 13.68
C SER A 131 -3.93 -7.57 15.08
N GLY A 132 -3.50 -6.32 15.16
CA GLY A 132 -3.35 -5.61 16.42
C GLY A 132 -4.64 -4.96 16.91
N ARG A 133 -5.75 -5.13 16.19
CA ARG A 133 -7.03 -4.50 16.49
C ARG A 133 -8.14 -5.56 16.60
N PRO A 134 -9.04 -5.42 17.57
CA PRO A 134 -10.11 -6.41 17.76
C PRO A 134 -11.07 -6.53 16.57
N ASP A 135 -11.24 -5.45 15.79
CA ASP A 135 -12.13 -5.41 14.63
C ASP A 135 -11.42 -5.72 13.31
N GLY A 136 -10.11 -6.00 13.36
CA GLY A 136 -9.37 -6.34 12.15
C GLY A 136 -9.57 -7.79 11.75
N THR A 137 -9.71 -8.04 10.45
CA THR A 137 -9.83 -9.40 9.94
C THR A 137 -8.50 -10.14 9.91
N GLY A 138 -7.38 -9.40 9.89
CA GLY A 138 -6.05 -9.99 9.78
C GLY A 138 -5.70 -10.44 8.37
N LEU A 139 -6.52 -10.16 7.36
CA LEU A 139 -6.31 -10.63 5.99
C LEU A 139 -5.89 -9.53 5.01
N GLY A 140 -6.21 -8.26 5.32
CA GLY A 140 -5.99 -7.17 4.36
C GLY A 140 -4.53 -7.01 3.93
N LEU A 141 -3.58 -7.07 4.86
CA LEU A 141 -2.16 -6.91 4.53
C LEU A 141 -1.58 -8.14 3.85
N ALA A 142 -2.08 -9.35 4.16
CA ALA A 142 -1.68 -10.56 3.45
C ALA A 142 -2.13 -10.50 2.00
N ILE A 143 -3.34 -10.05 1.74
CA ILE A 143 -3.86 -9.85 0.38
C ILE A 143 -3.01 -8.81 -0.36
N THR A 144 -2.71 -7.70 0.31
CA THR A 144 -1.87 -6.64 -0.26
C THR A 144 -0.50 -7.17 -0.66
N GLN A 145 0.17 -7.91 0.24
CA GLN A 145 1.48 -8.48 -0.07
C GLN A 145 1.42 -9.41 -1.28
N ASN A 146 0.37 -10.22 -1.35
CA ASN A 146 0.21 -11.14 -2.47
C ASN A 146 0.03 -10.38 -3.79
N ILE A 147 -0.79 -9.34 -3.80
CA ILE A 147 -0.99 -8.52 -4.99
C ILE A 147 0.33 -7.89 -5.44
N ILE A 148 1.06 -7.29 -4.52
CA ILE A 148 2.33 -6.63 -4.84
C ILE A 148 3.35 -7.65 -5.35
N SER A 149 3.41 -8.83 -4.73
CA SER A 149 4.30 -9.91 -5.16
C SER A 149 3.98 -10.36 -6.58
N GLN A 150 2.69 -10.48 -6.93
CA GLN A 150 2.28 -10.85 -8.29
C GLN A 150 2.62 -9.78 -9.32
N HIS A 151 2.85 -8.55 -8.88
CA HIS A 151 3.32 -7.45 -9.74
C HIS A 151 4.84 -7.33 -9.73
N GLN A 152 5.53 -8.35 -9.17
CA GLN A 152 7.00 -8.36 -9.04
C GLN A 152 7.52 -7.19 -8.22
N GLY A 153 6.69 -6.72 -7.31
CA GLY A 153 7.01 -5.61 -6.43
C GLY A 153 7.42 -6.05 -5.04
N LEU A 154 7.68 -5.07 -4.21
CA LEU A 154 8.07 -5.26 -2.81
C LEU A 154 7.23 -4.33 -1.95
N ILE A 155 6.84 -4.81 -0.77
CA ILE A 155 6.18 -3.97 0.23
C ILE A 155 6.97 -4.05 1.54
N GLU A 156 7.17 -2.89 2.15
CA GLU A 156 7.87 -2.77 3.43
C GLU A 156 7.07 -1.89 4.36
N CYS A 157 7.28 -2.07 5.66
CA CYS A 157 6.66 -1.24 6.69
C CYS A 157 7.70 -0.81 7.70
N GLU A 158 7.67 0.47 8.04
CA GLU A 158 8.48 1.06 9.09
C GLU A 158 7.54 1.82 10.01
N SER A 159 7.59 1.55 11.32
CA SER A 159 6.63 2.15 12.23
C SER A 159 7.25 2.44 13.60
N HIS A 160 6.89 3.59 14.13
CA HIS A 160 7.11 3.97 15.51
C HIS A 160 5.97 4.93 15.91
N PRO A 161 5.76 5.19 17.19
CA PRO A 161 4.65 6.07 17.59
C PRO A 161 4.71 7.42 16.88
N GLY A 162 3.58 7.80 16.28
CA GLY A 162 3.46 9.04 15.55
C GLY A 162 3.87 8.98 14.09
N HIS A 163 4.40 7.84 13.62
CA HIS A 163 4.88 7.76 12.23
C HIS A 163 4.92 6.31 11.75
N THR A 164 4.04 5.97 10.83
CA THR A 164 4.01 4.67 10.17
C THR A 164 4.07 4.87 8.68
N VAL A 165 4.98 4.15 8.01
CA VAL A 165 5.15 4.23 6.56
C VAL A 165 5.05 2.84 5.98
N PHE A 166 4.11 2.66 5.04
CA PHE A 166 4.09 1.51 4.15
C PHE A 166 4.65 1.95 2.81
N SER A 167 5.66 1.26 2.33
CA SER A 167 6.32 1.57 1.05
C SER A 167 6.09 0.42 0.08
N ILE A 168 5.56 0.74 -1.11
CA ILE A 168 5.35 -0.20 -2.20
C ILE A 168 6.29 0.17 -3.32
N PHE A 169 7.06 -0.82 -3.79
CA PHE A 169 8.02 -0.66 -4.89
C PHE A 169 7.53 -1.48 -6.08
N LEU A 170 7.35 -0.83 -7.21
CA LEU A 170 6.90 -1.50 -8.44
C LEU A 170 7.89 -1.21 -9.57
N PRO A 171 8.33 -2.25 -10.31
CA PRO A 171 9.28 -2.02 -11.40
C PRO A 171 8.63 -1.26 -12.55
N LEU A 172 9.35 -0.27 -13.07
CA LEU A 172 8.97 0.45 -14.30
C LEU A 172 9.55 -0.20 -15.53
N ASP A 173 10.63 -0.99 -15.38
CA ASP A 173 11.30 -1.68 -16.47
C ASP A 173 10.84 -3.13 -16.57
N GLN A 174 9.55 -3.37 -16.46
CA GLN A 174 8.98 -4.71 -16.50
C GLN A 174 9.36 -5.40 -17.80
N GLY A 175 9.79 -6.68 -17.69
CA GLY A 175 10.33 -7.42 -18.82
C GLY A 175 11.83 -7.37 -18.92
N ALA A 176 12.52 -6.65 -18.02
CA ALA A 176 13.99 -6.69 -17.96
C ALA A 176 14.46 -8.09 -17.57
N THR A 177 15.60 -8.50 -18.13
CA THR A 177 16.18 -9.80 -17.77
C THR A 177 16.75 -9.74 -16.35
N PRO A 178 16.59 -10.81 -15.57
CA PRO A 178 17.22 -10.88 -14.26
C PRO A 178 18.74 -10.79 -14.41
N SER A 179 19.37 -10.04 -13.52
CA SER A 179 20.82 -9.88 -13.52
C SER A 179 21.49 -10.81 -12.52
#